data_4e8ec8cf715befdb80a19c9063d6dfac
#
_entry.id   4e8ec8cf715befdb80a19c9063d6dfac
#
_cell.length_a   1.000
_cell.length_b   1.000
_cell.length_c   1.000
_cell.angle_alpha   90.00
_cell.angle_beta   90.00
_cell.angle_gamma   90.00
#
_symmetry.space_group_name_H-M   'P 1'
#
loop_
_entity.id
_entity.type
_entity.pdbx_description
1 polymer ?
#
loop_
_entity_poly.entity_id
_entity_poly.type
_entity_poly.pdbx_seq_one_letter_code
_entity_poly.pdbx_strand_id
1 'polypeptide(L)'
;MNNNPVHIVTGATGGIGSAIVDRLIESGVSHIVLACRNQDRAKAMIDRLSPCNVTLTAMLLDLESFDSVINFVMSIRERDMAVDTIFNNAGTMPGTMKLTADGYESATQTNFLSTALLTQMLLPRIINGGAIVFTTSMTRHIAKLRTDWKQHAITHHRRFTTYGRSKLMLTHYALDLARELAPRGIRVNCSDPGIVDSGIITLGNRVIDMLSDKFFRPLISTPAQGAAPALNAAGTQLTGQIFTLNHCTPIPESYLRNPLHSIASEAVNDALAISTS
;
A
#
# COMPACT_ATOMS: atom_id res chain seq x y z
N MET A 1 8.11 13.30 -26.12
CA MET A 1 8.08 12.51 -24.88
C MET A 1 6.64 12.03 -24.71
N ASN A 2 6.42 10.74 -24.45
CA ASN A 2 5.06 10.20 -24.30
C ASN A 2 4.48 10.76 -22.99
N ASN A 3 3.56 11.72 -23.09
CA ASN A 3 2.96 12.43 -21.93
C ASN A 3 1.82 11.63 -21.28
N ASN A 4 1.78 10.31 -21.48
CA ASN A 4 0.76 9.47 -20.89
C ASN A 4 1.04 9.29 -19.38
N PRO A 5 0.04 9.53 -18.52
CA PRO A 5 0.20 9.35 -17.09
C PRO A 5 0.58 7.90 -16.75
N VAL A 6 1.34 7.73 -15.65
CA VAL A 6 1.84 6.42 -15.24
C VAL A 6 0.98 5.82 -14.13
N HIS A 7 0.95 4.48 -14.08
CA HIS A 7 0.41 3.73 -12.96
C HIS A 7 1.55 3.23 -12.08
N ILE A 8 1.59 3.61 -10.80
CA ILE A 8 2.62 3.18 -9.86
C ILE A 8 2.10 2.01 -9.03
N VAL A 9 2.83 0.90 -8.99
CA VAL A 9 2.52 -0.25 -8.15
C VAL A 9 3.64 -0.47 -7.15
N THR A 10 3.39 -0.21 -5.86
CA THR A 10 4.37 -0.51 -4.81
C THR A 10 4.33 -2.00 -4.47
N GLY A 11 5.51 -2.61 -4.23
CA GLY A 11 5.60 -4.05 -4.04
C GLY A 11 5.21 -4.87 -5.29
N ALA A 12 5.46 -4.33 -6.47
CA ALA A 12 5.07 -4.89 -7.76
C ALA A 12 5.53 -6.35 -7.99
N THR A 13 6.63 -6.76 -7.38
CA THR A 13 7.20 -8.12 -7.50
C THR A 13 6.66 -9.11 -6.47
N GLY A 14 5.74 -8.69 -5.60
CA GLY A 14 5.00 -9.56 -4.67
C GLY A 14 3.79 -10.21 -5.35
N GLY A 15 3.17 -11.20 -4.69
CA GLY A 15 2.05 -11.95 -5.29
C GLY A 15 0.91 -11.04 -5.80
N ILE A 16 0.31 -10.24 -4.90
CA ILE A 16 -0.79 -9.33 -5.27
C ILE A 16 -0.29 -8.23 -6.23
N GLY A 17 0.89 -7.64 -5.97
CA GLY A 17 1.46 -6.61 -6.83
C GLY A 17 1.70 -7.07 -8.25
N SER A 18 2.23 -8.29 -8.44
CA SER A 18 2.41 -8.90 -9.76
C SER A 18 1.07 -9.09 -10.48
N ALA A 19 0.05 -9.57 -9.76
CA ALA A 19 -1.28 -9.75 -10.33
C ALA A 19 -1.95 -8.40 -10.70
N ILE A 20 -1.70 -7.31 -9.94
CA ILE A 20 -2.15 -5.97 -10.32
C ILE A 20 -1.46 -5.55 -11.64
N VAL A 21 -0.14 -5.74 -11.75
CA VAL A 21 0.62 -5.41 -12.97
C VAL A 21 0.12 -6.20 -14.17
N ASP A 22 -0.08 -7.51 -14.05
CA ASP A 22 -0.59 -8.36 -15.12
C ASP A 22 -1.96 -7.85 -15.62
N ARG A 23 -2.87 -7.48 -14.72
CA ARG A 23 -4.20 -6.94 -15.08
C ARG A 23 -4.14 -5.53 -15.69
N LEU A 24 -3.21 -4.68 -15.24
CA LEU A 24 -3.00 -3.37 -15.87
C LEU A 24 -2.49 -3.51 -17.31
N ILE A 25 -1.60 -4.47 -17.57
CA ILE A 25 -1.14 -4.78 -18.94
C ILE A 25 -2.33 -5.24 -19.81
N GLU A 26 -3.15 -6.16 -19.29
CA GLU A 26 -4.36 -6.64 -20.01
C GLU A 26 -5.36 -5.51 -20.29
N SER A 27 -5.45 -4.50 -19.42
CA SER A 27 -6.33 -3.36 -19.60
C SER A 27 -5.80 -2.33 -20.60
N GLY A 28 -4.56 -2.50 -21.10
CA GLY A 28 -3.97 -1.65 -22.11
C GLY A 28 -3.48 -0.29 -21.61
N VAL A 29 -3.11 -0.16 -20.33
CA VAL A 29 -2.44 1.05 -19.83
C VAL A 29 -1.11 1.26 -20.55
N SER A 30 -0.69 2.50 -20.69
CA SER A 30 0.50 2.82 -21.50
C SER A 30 1.82 2.65 -20.74
N HIS A 31 1.82 2.91 -19.43
CA HIS A 31 3.07 2.91 -18.63
C HIS A 31 2.83 2.49 -17.19
N ILE A 32 3.62 1.54 -16.70
CA ILE A 32 3.59 1.06 -15.31
C ILE A 32 4.96 1.23 -14.68
N VAL A 33 5.01 1.86 -13.51
CA VAL A 33 6.20 1.95 -12.65
C VAL A 33 6.14 0.81 -11.62
N LEU A 34 7.10 -0.10 -11.72
CA LEU A 34 7.30 -1.20 -10.78
C LEU A 34 8.14 -0.71 -9.61
N ALA A 35 7.49 -0.19 -8.58
CA ALA A 35 8.17 0.35 -7.40
C ALA A 35 8.44 -0.79 -6.39
N CYS A 36 9.70 -1.19 -6.24
CA CYS A 36 10.06 -2.33 -5.39
C CYS A 36 11.50 -2.25 -4.88
N ARG A 37 11.76 -2.94 -3.77
CA ARG A 37 13.05 -2.99 -3.12
C ARG A 37 14.08 -3.83 -3.90
N ASN A 38 13.64 -4.95 -4.47
CA ASN A 38 14.52 -5.87 -5.18
C ASN A 38 14.46 -5.61 -6.69
N GLN A 39 15.49 -4.97 -7.22
CA GLN A 39 15.58 -4.59 -8.63
C GLN A 39 15.82 -5.80 -9.56
N ASP A 40 16.49 -6.85 -9.10
CA ASP A 40 16.69 -8.06 -9.90
C ASP A 40 15.37 -8.77 -10.15
N ARG A 41 14.50 -8.85 -9.12
CA ARG A 41 13.14 -9.39 -9.30
C ARG A 41 12.30 -8.53 -10.23
N ALA A 42 12.45 -7.20 -10.19
CA ALA A 42 11.75 -6.31 -11.10
C ALA A 42 12.21 -6.51 -12.54
N LYS A 43 13.53 -6.62 -12.75
CA LYS A 43 14.11 -6.93 -14.08
C LYS A 43 13.61 -8.27 -14.61
N ALA A 44 13.70 -9.34 -13.81
CA ALA A 44 13.20 -10.65 -14.20
C ALA A 44 11.68 -10.63 -14.52
N MET A 45 10.90 -9.79 -13.81
CA MET A 45 9.49 -9.61 -14.11
C MET A 45 9.27 -8.89 -15.45
N ILE A 46 10.04 -7.84 -15.76
CA ILE A 46 9.99 -7.16 -17.06
C ILE A 46 10.35 -8.13 -18.19
N ASP A 47 11.43 -8.90 -18.02
CA ASP A 47 11.86 -9.88 -19.01
C ASP A 47 10.78 -10.95 -19.27
N ARG A 48 10.10 -11.42 -18.22
CA ARG A 48 8.97 -12.37 -18.31
C ARG A 48 7.77 -11.80 -19.06
N LEU A 49 7.48 -10.51 -18.86
CA LEU A 49 6.31 -9.83 -19.44
C LEU A 49 6.57 -9.30 -20.85
N SER A 50 7.82 -9.29 -21.31
CA SER A 50 8.21 -8.86 -22.65
C SER A 50 7.98 -10.00 -23.68
N PRO A 51 7.48 -9.68 -24.92
CA PRO A 51 7.05 -8.38 -25.37
C PRO A 51 5.61 -8.06 -24.93
N CYS A 52 5.41 -6.89 -24.34
CA CYS A 52 4.08 -6.32 -24.11
C CYS A 52 4.00 -4.90 -24.68
N ASN A 53 2.80 -4.44 -25.02
CA ASN A 53 2.58 -3.10 -25.57
C ASN A 53 2.56 -2.00 -24.49
N VAL A 54 3.08 -2.28 -23.29
CA VAL A 54 3.10 -1.41 -22.13
C VAL A 54 4.55 -1.09 -21.75
N THR A 55 4.86 0.17 -21.50
CA THR A 55 6.16 0.56 -20.95
C THR A 55 6.24 0.15 -19.49
N LEU A 56 7.22 -0.69 -19.14
CA LEU A 56 7.49 -1.11 -17.77
C LEU A 56 8.80 -0.46 -17.28
N THR A 57 8.73 0.29 -16.18
CA THR A 57 9.91 0.93 -15.59
C THR A 57 10.11 0.43 -14.16
N ALA A 58 11.23 -0.27 -13.91
CA ALA A 58 11.61 -0.63 -12.54
C ALA A 58 12.24 0.58 -11.83
N MET A 59 11.77 0.88 -10.63
CA MET A 59 12.32 1.94 -9.78
C MET A 59 12.49 1.44 -8.35
N LEU A 60 13.64 1.77 -7.75
CA LEU A 60 13.94 1.39 -6.37
C LEU A 60 13.01 2.14 -5.40
N LEU A 61 12.35 1.37 -4.54
CA LEU A 61 11.57 1.88 -3.42
C LEU A 61 11.66 0.92 -2.25
N ASP A 62 12.33 1.34 -1.18
CA ASP A 62 12.33 0.67 0.12
C ASP A 62 11.54 1.50 1.14
N LEU A 63 10.37 0.99 1.53
CA LEU A 63 9.51 1.66 2.51
C LEU A 63 10.00 1.51 3.96
N GLU A 64 11.11 0.80 4.22
CA GLU A 64 11.82 0.81 5.50
C GLU A 64 12.81 1.99 5.62
N SER A 65 12.86 2.91 4.62
CA SER A 65 13.74 4.07 4.56
C SER A 65 13.01 5.29 4.00
N PHE A 66 12.94 6.37 4.77
CA PHE A 66 12.39 7.64 4.29
C PHE A 66 13.23 8.23 3.15
N ASP A 67 14.56 8.12 3.23
CA ASP A 67 15.45 8.55 2.14
C ASP A 67 15.14 7.84 0.82
N SER A 68 14.85 6.54 0.87
CA SER A 68 14.45 5.79 -0.33
C SER A 68 13.13 6.30 -0.91
N VAL A 69 12.17 6.66 -0.06
CA VAL A 69 10.89 7.25 -0.48
C VAL A 69 11.13 8.61 -1.15
N ILE A 70 11.93 9.47 -0.53
CA ILE A 70 12.28 10.79 -1.06
C ILE A 70 12.96 10.68 -2.42
N ASN A 71 13.99 9.83 -2.53
CA ASN A 71 14.72 9.60 -3.78
C ASN A 71 13.81 9.05 -4.89
N PHE A 72 12.88 8.15 -4.56
CA PHE A 72 11.88 7.66 -5.52
C PHE A 72 11.02 8.80 -6.06
N VAL A 73 10.47 9.65 -5.16
CA VAL A 73 9.62 10.78 -5.57
C VAL A 73 10.42 11.81 -6.38
N MET A 74 11.65 12.09 -6.00
CA MET A 74 12.53 12.97 -6.77
C MET A 74 12.75 12.43 -8.20
N SER A 75 12.99 11.12 -8.35
CA SER A 75 13.12 10.49 -9.67
C SER A 75 11.85 10.57 -10.51
N ILE A 76 10.65 10.48 -9.91
CA ILE A 76 9.37 10.72 -10.61
C ILE A 76 9.27 12.18 -11.09
N ARG A 77 9.68 13.14 -10.25
CA ARG A 77 9.66 14.57 -10.57
C ARG A 77 10.65 14.93 -11.68
N GLU A 78 11.90 14.45 -11.57
CA GLU A 78 12.97 14.69 -12.55
C GLU A 78 12.61 14.15 -13.95
N ARG A 79 11.89 13.03 -14.00
CA ARG A 79 11.38 12.45 -15.27
C ARG A 79 10.09 13.09 -15.75
N ASP A 80 9.59 14.09 -15.05
CA ASP A 80 8.33 14.80 -15.31
C ASP A 80 7.12 13.85 -15.51
N MET A 81 7.09 12.77 -14.73
CA MET A 81 6.01 11.79 -14.81
C MET A 81 4.74 12.32 -14.13
N ALA A 82 3.64 12.37 -14.86
CA ALA A 82 2.30 12.57 -14.32
C ALA A 82 1.75 11.19 -13.86
N VAL A 83 1.09 11.14 -12.70
CA VAL A 83 0.59 9.89 -12.11
C VAL A 83 -0.92 9.83 -12.26
N ASP A 84 -1.43 8.79 -12.92
CA ASP A 84 -2.86 8.47 -12.97
C ASP A 84 -3.30 7.75 -11.71
N THR A 85 -2.65 6.64 -11.41
CA THR A 85 -3.03 5.80 -10.27
C THR A 85 -1.80 5.36 -9.48
N ILE A 86 -1.89 5.44 -8.15
CA ILE A 86 -0.94 4.79 -7.26
C ILE A 86 -1.61 3.65 -6.48
N PHE A 87 -1.09 2.43 -6.65
CA PHE A 87 -1.43 1.26 -5.86
C PHE A 87 -0.43 1.11 -4.72
N ASN A 88 -0.79 1.61 -3.55
CA ASN A 88 -0.05 1.42 -2.30
C ASN A 88 -0.28 -0.01 -1.79
N ASN A 89 0.29 -0.98 -2.51
CA ASN A 89 0.09 -2.40 -2.27
C ASN A 89 1.17 -3.02 -1.38
N ALA A 90 2.38 -2.47 -1.36
CA ALA A 90 3.46 -2.97 -0.53
C ALA A 90 3.07 -3.05 0.96
N GLY A 91 3.52 -4.10 1.62
CA GLY A 91 3.29 -4.28 3.05
C GLY A 91 4.14 -5.40 3.63
N THR A 92 4.33 -5.35 4.94
CA THR A 92 5.09 -6.35 5.71
C THR A 92 4.40 -6.66 7.03
N MET A 93 4.59 -7.88 7.53
CA MET A 93 4.10 -8.34 8.84
C MET A 93 5.20 -9.17 9.52
N PRO A 94 6.24 -8.54 10.07
CA PRO A 94 7.35 -9.23 10.72
C PRO A 94 6.89 -10.12 11.86
N GLY A 95 7.49 -11.29 11.99
CA GLY A 95 7.21 -12.22 13.08
C GLY A 95 7.76 -11.74 14.43
N THR A 96 8.85 -10.97 14.38
CA THR A 96 9.55 -10.39 15.55
C THR A 96 9.66 -8.88 15.37
N MET A 97 9.83 -8.17 16.48
CA MET A 97 10.07 -6.74 16.47
C MET A 97 11.38 -6.43 15.72
N LYS A 98 11.31 -5.50 14.79
CA LYS A 98 12.43 -4.99 14.01
C LYS A 98 12.31 -3.47 13.92
N LEU A 99 13.37 -2.75 14.26
CA LEU A 99 13.49 -1.32 14.02
C LEU A 99 14.07 -1.07 12.62
N THR A 100 13.57 -0.04 11.98
CA THR A 100 14.15 0.54 10.76
C THR A 100 15.31 1.49 11.11
N ALA A 101 16.06 1.94 10.11
CA ALA A 101 17.08 2.97 10.28
C ALA A 101 16.49 4.30 10.79
N ASP A 102 15.25 4.60 10.44
CA ASP A 102 14.52 5.81 10.87
C ASP A 102 13.95 5.70 12.31
N GLY A 103 14.19 4.58 13.01
CA GLY A 103 13.82 4.38 14.41
C GLY A 103 12.36 4.03 14.66
N TYR A 104 11.64 3.51 13.64
CA TYR A 104 10.26 3.03 13.76
C TYR A 104 10.19 1.51 13.72
N GLU A 105 9.11 0.95 14.25
CA GLU A 105 8.81 -0.48 14.06
C GLU A 105 8.49 -0.73 12.56
N SER A 106 9.10 -1.77 11.99
CA SER A 106 9.13 -2.06 10.55
C SER A 106 7.75 -2.10 9.89
N ALA A 107 6.75 -2.78 10.48
CA ALA A 107 5.40 -2.81 9.89
C ALA A 107 4.71 -1.45 9.98
N THR A 108 4.91 -0.70 11.05
CA THR A 108 4.35 0.63 11.24
C THR A 108 4.92 1.59 10.20
N GLN A 109 6.24 1.56 9.99
CA GLN A 109 6.86 2.41 8.97
C GLN A 109 6.43 1.99 7.57
N THR A 110 6.65 0.75 7.19
CA THR A 110 6.40 0.26 5.82
C THR A 110 4.93 0.42 5.42
N ASN A 111 4.01 -0.08 6.28
CA ASN A 111 2.59 -0.16 5.91
C ASN A 111 1.86 1.16 6.05
N PHE A 112 2.36 2.09 6.86
CA PHE A 112 1.66 3.34 7.14
C PHE A 112 2.53 4.58 6.88
N LEU A 113 3.59 4.85 7.67
CA LEU A 113 4.30 6.13 7.60
C LEU A 113 4.91 6.40 6.23
N SER A 114 5.74 5.47 5.72
CA SER A 114 6.38 5.62 4.41
C SER A 114 5.38 5.58 3.25
N THR A 115 4.32 4.78 3.38
CA THR A 115 3.23 4.74 2.39
C THR A 115 2.48 6.08 2.33
N ALA A 116 2.20 6.69 3.47
CA ALA A 116 1.56 8.00 3.54
C ALA A 116 2.50 9.12 3.09
N LEU A 117 3.77 9.09 3.51
CA LEU A 117 4.82 10.02 3.06
C LEU A 117 4.96 9.99 1.53
N LEU A 118 5.10 8.80 0.95
CA LEU A 118 5.15 8.60 -0.51
C LEU A 118 3.96 9.26 -1.20
N THR A 119 2.77 8.98 -0.69
CA THR A 119 1.51 9.50 -1.26
C THR A 119 1.46 11.02 -1.17
N GLN A 120 1.74 11.63 -0.02
CA GLN A 120 1.75 13.08 0.17
C GLN A 120 2.75 13.76 -0.76
N MET A 121 3.97 13.25 -0.85
CA MET A 121 4.99 13.81 -1.73
C MET A 121 4.66 13.67 -3.21
N LEU A 122 3.86 12.68 -3.60
CA LEU A 122 3.40 12.47 -4.98
C LEU A 122 2.12 13.28 -5.34
N LEU A 123 1.37 13.84 -4.39
CA LEU A 123 0.13 14.57 -4.65
C LEU A 123 0.23 15.64 -5.77
N PRO A 124 1.35 16.43 -5.86
CA PRO A 124 1.51 17.39 -6.95
C PRO A 124 1.65 16.76 -8.34
N ARG A 125 1.98 15.47 -8.41
CA ARG A 125 2.15 14.72 -9.66
C ARG A 125 0.91 13.90 -10.04
N ILE A 126 -0.04 13.69 -9.10
CA ILE A 126 -1.29 12.99 -9.39
C ILE A 126 -2.22 13.91 -10.17
N ILE A 127 -2.67 13.44 -11.33
CA ILE A 127 -3.58 14.19 -12.20
C ILE A 127 -4.96 14.36 -11.55
N ASN A 128 -5.69 15.40 -11.94
CA ASN A 128 -7.09 15.52 -11.54
C ASN A 128 -7.89 14.35 -12.11
N GLY A 129 -8.76 13.78 -11.30
CA GLY A 129 -9.49 12.54 -11.65
C GLY A 129 -8.67 11.25 -11.52
N GLY A 130 -7.42 11.33 -11.03
CA GLY A 130 -6.59 10.16 -10.75
C GLY A 130 -7.10 9.33 -9.57
N ALA A 131 -6.36 8.25 -9.21
CA ALA A 131 -6.75 7.36 -8.12
C ALA A 131 -5.59 7.02 -7.18
N ILE A 132 -5.91 6.90 -5.90
CA ILE A 132 -5.02 6.44 -4.84
C ILE A 132 -5.68 5.23 -4.17
N VAL A 133 -5.02 4.08 -4.20
CA VAL A 133 -5.52 2.85 -3.59
C VAL A 133 -4.59 2.41 -2.49
N PHE A 134 -5.11 2.25 -1.27
CA PHE A 134 -4.37 1.73 -0.12
C PHE A 134 -4.76 0.30 0.19
N THR A 135 -3.80 -0.62 0.22
CA THR A 135 -4.06 -1.99 0.66
C THR A 135 -4.14 -2.03 2.19
N THR A 136 -5.36 -2.18 2.69
CA THR A 136 -5.69 -2.38 4.10
C THR A 136 -5.79 -3.87 4.44
N SER A 137 -6.39 -4.23 5.58
CA SER A 137 -6.62 -5.61 6.00
C SER A 137 -7.75 -5.68 7.02
N MET A 138 -8.47 -6.79 7.06
CA MET A 138 -9.46 -7.08 8.12
C MET A 138 -8.84 -7.06 9.53
N THR A 139 -7.53 -7.25 9.67
CA THR A 139 -6.84 -7.16 10.96
C THR A 139 -6.92 -5.77 11.60
N ARG A 140 -7.31 -4.71 10.86
CA ARG A 140 -7.59 -3.39 11.43
C ARG A 140 -8.67 -3.43 12.51
N HIS A 141 -9.61 -4.39 12.47
CA HIS A 141 -10.71 -4.52 13.43
C HIS A 141 -10.28 -5.05 14.81
N ILE A 142 -9.14 -5.73 14.89
CA ILE A 142 -8.59 -6.22 16.18
C ILE A 142 -7.61 -5.23 16.81
N ALA A 143 -7.34 -4.10 16.17
CA ALA A 143 -6.42 -3.09 16.64
C ALA A 143 -7.17 -1.86 17.19
N LYS A 144 -6.48 -1.06 17.99
CA LYS A 144 -6.96 0.22 18.51
C LYS A 144 -5.92 1.29 18.27
N LEU A 145 -6.37 2.52 17.98
CA LEU A 145 -5.52 3.71 17.99
C LEU A 145 -5.03 3.98 19.43
N ARG A 146 -3.84 4.57 19.55
CA ARG A 146 -3.19 4.89 20.83
C ARG A 146 -2.37 6.16 20.67
N THR A 147 -2.32 6.99 21.70
CA THR A 147 -1.44 8.17 21.73
C THR A 147 0.03 7.78 21.78
N ASP A 148 0.36 6.70 22.45
CA ASP A 148 1.72 6.14 22.58
C ASP A 148 2.05 5.12 21.47
N TRP A 149 1.42 5.22 20.30
CA TRP A 149 1.48 4.23 19.23
C TRP A 149 2.91 3.85 18.82
N LYS A 150 3.82 4.83 18.74
CA LYS A 150 5.24 4.64 18.36
C LYS A 150 5.96 3.76 19.40
N GLN A 151 5.94 4.18 20.66
CA GLN A 151 6.61 3.46 21.74
C GLN A 151 5.97 2.09 21.97
N HIS A 152 4.64 2.02 21.92
CA HIS A 152 3.92 0.76 22.11
C HIS A 152 4.21 -0.26 20.99
N ALA A 153 4.41 0.16 19.75
CA ALA A 153 4.77 -0.73 18.64
C ALA A 153 6.12 -1.42 18.89
N ILE A 154 7.05 -0.72 19.56
CA ILE A 154 8.38 -1.21 19.90
C ILE A 154 8.34 -2.12 21.13
N THR A 155 7.72 -1.64 22.22
CA THR A 155 7.81 -2.30 23.55
C THR A 155 6.82 -3.45 23.72
N HIS A 156 5.70 -3.43 22.98
CA HIS A 156 4.62 -4.41 23.06
C HIS A 156 4.29 -4.99 21.68
N HIS A 157 5.35 -5.31 20.89
CA HIS A 157 5.17 -5.88 19.58
C HIS A 157 4.42 -7.21 19.67
N ARG A 158 3.28 -7.28 18.97
CA ARG A 158 2.53 -8.49 18.72
C ARG A 158 2.17 -8.51 17.22
N ARG A 159 2.69 -9.48 16.50
CA ARG A 159 2.62 -9.58 15.04
C ARG A 159 1.30 -9.06 14.45
N PHE A 160 0.18 -9.70 14.80
CA PHE A 160 -1.14 -9.36 14.24
C PHE A 160 -1.68 -8.00 14.73
N THR A 161 -1.49 -7.67 16.01
CA THR A 161 -2.00 -6.41 16.57
C THR A 161 -1.20 -5.21 16.06
N THR A 162 0.13 -5.34 15.96
CA THR A 162 1.00 -4.27 15.43
C THR A 162 0.72 -4.05 13.95
N TYR A 163 0.66 -5.13 13.16
CA TYR A 163 0.23 -5.07 11.77
C TYR A 163 -1.18 -4.47 11.61
N GLY A 164 -2.15 -4.95 12.40
CA GLY A 164 -3.52 -4.43 12.37
C GLY A 164 -3.59 -2.95 12.70
N ARG A 165 -2.75 -2.45 13.63
CA ARG A 165 -2.68 -1.03 13.97
C ARG A 165 -2.15 -0.20 12.80
N SER A 166 -1.09 -0.65 12.12
CA SER A 166 -0.58 0.03 10.93
C SER A 166 -1.65 0.16 9.83
N LYS A 167 -2.45 -0.91 9.64
CA LYS A 167 -3.56 -0.90 8.67
C LYS A 167 -4.76 -0.08 9.13
N LEU A 168 -5.02 0.01 10.43
CA LEU A 168 -6.04 0.90 11.00
C LEU A 168 -5.65 2.37 10.79
N MET A 169 -4.41 2.77 11.14
CA MET A 169 -3.90 4.13 10.93
C MET A 169 -3.96 4.52 9.45
N LEU A 170 -3.55 3.61 8.55
CA LEU A 170 -3.64 3.82 7.11
C LEU A 170 -5.08 4.05 6.64
N THR A 171 -6.06 3.34 7.22
CA THR A 171 -7.48 3.50 6.84
C THR A 171 -8.05 4.82 7.35
N HIS A 172 -7.65 5.30 8.54
CA HIS A 172 -7.99 6.65 9.03
C HIS A 172 -7.43 7.73 8.11
N TYR A 173 -6.14 7.63 7.78
CA TYR A 173 -5.46 8.54 6.86
C TYR A 173 -6.13 8.56 5.46
N ALA A 174 -6.52 7.40 4.93
CA ALA A 174 -7.21 7.31 3.65
C ALA A 174 -8.56 8.05 3.65
N LEU A 175 -9.29 8.05 4.77
CA LEU A 175 -10.56 8.77 4.91
C LEU A 175 -10.35 10.28 4.88
N ASP A 176 -9.33 10.79 5.59
CA ASP A 176 -8.99 12.21 5.59
C ASP A 176 -8.57 12.64 4.19
N LEU A 177 -7.69 11.88 3.55
CA LEU A 177 -7.19 12.18 2.21
C LEU A 177 -8.30 12.13 1.14
N ALA A 178 -9.28 11.22 1.28
CA ALA A 178 -10.44 11.16 0.39
C ALA A 178 -11.27 12.45 0.41
N ARG A 179 -11.41 13.07 1.58
CA ARG A 179 -12.13 14.34 1.76
C ARG A 179 -11.32 15.53 1.25
N GLU A 180 -10.02 15.55 1.55
CA GLU A 180 -9.09 16.60 1.12
C GLU A 180 -9.02 16.69 -0.41
N LEU A 181 -8.96 15.52 -1.08
CA LEU A 181 -8.73 15.47 -2.53
C LEU A 181 -10.02 15.45 -3.37
N ALA A 182 -11.19 15.41 -2.75
CA ALA A 182 -12.48 15.46 -3.45
C ALA A 182 -12.61 16.66 -4.42
N PRO A 183 -12.15 17.90 -4.09
CA PRO A 183 -12.22 19.03 -5.01
C PRO A 183 -11.40 18.85 -6.29
N ARG A 184 -10.35 18.02 -6.27
CA ARG A 184 -9.53 17.64 -7.43
C ARG A 184 -10.12 16.46 -8.20
N GLY A 185 -11.23 15.87 -7.74
CA GLY A 185 -11.80 14.64 -8.30
C GLY A 185 -10.88 13.42 -8.13
N ILE A 186 -9.84 13.49 -7.30
CA ILE A 186 -8.96 12.36 -7.04
C ILE A 186 -9.68 11.38 -6.12
N ARG A 187 -9.76 10.13 -6.56
CA ARG A 187 -10.43 9.07 -5.82
C ARG A 187 -9.45 8.39 -4.88
N VAL A 188 -9.80 8.32 -3.60
CA VAL A 188 -8.98 7.67 -2.57
C VAL A 188 -9.78 6.55 -1.95
N ASN A 189 -9.35 5.30 -2.15
CA ASN A 189 -10.05 4.12 -1.68
C ASN A 189 -9.09 3.14 -0.99
N CYS A 190 -9.65 2.26 -0.17
CA CYS A 190 -8.96 1.13 0.42
C CYS A 190 -9.31 -0.16 -0.32
N SER A 191 -8.36 -1.09 -0.43
CA SER A 191 -8.59 -2.46 -0.86
C SER A 191 -8.23 -3.43 0.28
N ASP A 192 -9.11 -4.38 0.55
CA ASP A 192 -8.87 -5.47 1.50
C ASP A 192 -8.86 -6.79 0.72
N PRO A 193 -7.70 -7.36 0.45
CA PRO A 193 -7.56 -8.56 -0.37
C PRO A 193 -8.06 -9.83 0.32
N GLY A 194 -8.44 -9.75 1.61
CA GLY A 194 -8.73 -10.92 2.43
C GLY A 194 -7.46 -11.70 2.80
N ILE A 195 -7.60 -13.02 2.97
CA ILE A 195 -6.47 -13.92 3.23
C ILE A 195 -5.96 -14.42 1.87
N VAL A 196 -4.76 -13.99 1.50
CA VAL A 196 -4.12 -14.34 0.22
C VAL A 196 -2.82 -15.07 0.49
N ASP A 197 -2.53 -16.08 -0.30
CA ASP A 197 -1.22 -16.73 -0.34
C ASP A 197 -0.19 -15.79 -1.02
N SER A 198 0.23 -14.79 -0.27
CA SER A 198 1.11 -13.72 -0.75
C SER A 198 2.53 -13.78 -0.17
N GLY A 199 2.85 -14.87 0.58
CA GLY A 199 4.14 -15.00 1.28
C GLY A 199 4.32 -14.07 2.49
N ILE A 200 3.31 -13.25 2.84
CA ILE A 200 3.32 -12.38 4.05
C ILE A 200 3.06 -13.20 5.31
N ILE A 201 2.29 -14.30 5.21
CA ILE A 201 1.94 -15.18 6.33
C ILE A 201 2.81 -16.44 6.25
N THR A 202 4.06 -16.34 6.68
CA THR A 202 4.84 -17.52 7.06
C THR A 202 4.76 -17.68 8.57
N LEU A 203 4.15 -18.75 9.06
CA LEU A 203 4.02 -19.00 10.51
C LEU A 203 5.31 -19.53 11.11
N GLY A 204 6.33 -19.82 10.27
CA GLY A 204 7.67 -20.23 10.73
C GLY A 204 7.73 -21.63 11.35
N ASN A 205 6.64 -22.40 11.27
CA ASN A 205 6.58 -23.75 11.77
C ASN A 205 5.98 -24.68 10.71
N ARG A 206 6.82 -25.53 10.11
CA ARG A 206 6.49 -26.41 9.00
C ARG A 206 5.24 -27.27 9.23
N VAL A 207 4.96 -27.65 10.47
CA VAL A 207 3.78 -28.46 10.83
C VAL A 207 2.50 -27.59 10.91
N ILE A 208 2.63 -26.36 11.40
CA ILE A 208 1.51 -25.40 11.46
C ILE A 208 1.20 -24.89 10.05
N ASP A 209 2.23 -24.64 9.24
CA ASP A 209 2.07 -24.27 7.83
C ASP A 209 1.37 -25.39 7.03
N MET A 210 1.71 -26.66 7.28
CA MET A 210 1.08 -27.84 6.64
C MET A 210 -0.38 -28.08 7.12
N LEU A 211 -0.68 -27.82 8.40
CA LEU A 211 -2.04 -27.92 8.95
C LEU A 211 -2.90 -26.74 8.49
N SER A 212 -2.32 -25.52 8.44
CA SER A 212 -3.02 -24.36 7.90
C SER A 212 -3.31 -24.52 6.41
N ASP A 213 -2.39 -25.07 5.63
CA ASP A 213 -2.60 -25.43 4.23
C ASP A 213 -3.79 -26.38 4.04
N LYS A 214 -3.95 -27.34 4.94
CA LYS A 214 -5.01 -28.36 4.80
C LYS A 214 -6.39 -27.87 5.24
N PHE A 215 -6.48 -27.02 6.27
CA PHE A 215 -7.73 -26.54 6.85
C PHE A 215 -8.16 -25.14 6.35
N PHE A 216 -7.22 -24.28 5.95
CA PHE A 216 -7.51 -22.90 5.54
C PHE A 216 -7.41 -22.67 4.02
N ARG A 217 -6.90 -23.63 3.22
CA ARG A 217 -6.85 -23.53 1.75
C ARG A 217 -8.17 -23.12 1.08
N PRO A 218 -9.34 -23.56 1.53
CA PRO A 218 -10.61 -23.10 0.93
C PRO A 218 -10.92 -21.62 1.15
N LEU A 219 -10.23 -20.97 2.12
CA LEU A 219 -10.39 -19.55 2.48
C LEU A 219 -9.27 -18.66 1.95
N ILE A 220 -8.21 -19.27 1.37
CA ILE A 220 -7.05 -18.53 0.85
C ILE A 220 -7.30 -18.20 -0.62
N SER A 221 -7.38 -16.91 -0.91
CA SER A 221 -7.52 -16.41 -2.28
C SER A 221 -6.20 -16.50 -3.04
N THR A 222 -6.29 -16.69 -4.36
CA THR A 222 -5.14 -16.58 -5.24
C THR A 222 -4.66 -15.11 -5.31
N PRO A 223 -3.40 -14.83 -5.69
CA PRO A 223 -2.93 -13.47 -5.93
C PRO A 223 -3.82 -12.69 -6.91
N ALA A 224 -4.31 -13.34 -7.97
CA ALA A 224 -5.21 -12.72 -8.94
C ALA A 224 -6.55 -12.29 -8.31
N GLN A 225 -7.13 -13.14 -7.44
CA GLN A 225 -8.33 -12.78 -6.67
C GLN A 225 -8.02 -11.65 -5.69
N GLY A 226 -6.87 -11.70 -4.99
CA GLY A 226 -6.44 -10.66 -4.07
C GLY A 226 -6.19 -9.30 -4.72
N ALA A 227 -5.88 -9.26 -6.02
CA ALA A 227 -5.71 -8.03 -6.78
C ALA A 227 -7.04 -7.36 -7.16
N ALA A 228 -8.13 -8.12 -7.30
CA ALA A 228 -9.41 -7.61 -7.78
C ALA A 228 -9.96 -6.43 -6.94
N PRO A 229 -9.94 -6.44 -5.59
CA PRO A 229 -10.37 -5.29 -4.80
C PRO A 229 -9.59 -4.01 -5.11
N ALA A 230 -8.27 -4.10 -5.34
CA ALA A 230 -7.45 -2.94 -5.65
C ALA A 230 -7.77 -2.37 -7.04
N LEU A 231 -7.97 -3.22 -8.03
CA LEU A 231 -8.36 -2.81 -9.39
C LEU A 231 -9.76 -2.18 -9.41
N ASN A 232 -10.72 -2.77 -8.70
CA ASN A 232 -12.07 -2.22 -8.56
C ASN A 232 -12.04 -0.85 -7.84
N ALA A 233 -11.20 -0.71 -6.79
CA ALA A 233 -11.02 0.53 -6.07
C ALA A 233 -10.41 1.65 -6.94
N ALA A 234 -9.56 1.29 -7.90
CA ALA A 234 -8.99 2.24 -8.86
C ALA A 234 -9.97 2.60 -9.98
N GLY A 235 -10.75 1.63 -10.48
CA GLY A 235 -11.65 1.81 -11.63
C GLY A 235 -13.00 2.44 -11.33
N THR A 236 -13.36 2.63 -10.05
CA THR A 236 -14.64 3.22 -9.64
C THR A 236 -14.64 4.75 -9.70
N GLN A 237 -15.83 5.36 -9.69
CA GLN A 237 -16.00 6.81 -9.46
C GLN A 237 -16.21 7.15 -7.97
N LEU A 238 -16.33 6.14 -7.12
CA LEU A 238 -16.50 6.32 -5.67
C LEU A 238 -15.17 6.70 -5.00
N THR A 239 -15.26 7.45 -3.91
CA THR A 239 -14.14 7.78 -3.03
C THR A 239 -14.49 7.49 -1.58
N GLY A 240 -13.49 7.27 -0.71
CA GLY A 240 -13.72 6.96 0.69
C GLY A 240 -14.33 5.57 0.93
N GLN A 241 -14.06 4.60 0.06
CA GLN A 241 -14.62 3.25 0.14
C GLN A 241 -13.57 2.21 0.52
N ILE A 242 -14.04 1.08 1.05
CA ILE A 242 -13.26 -0.15 1.23
C ILE A 242 -13.82 -1.21 0.29
N PHE A 243 -12.99 -1.67 -0.62
CA PHE A 243 -13.29 -2.77 -1.54
C PHE A 243 -12.73 -4.07 -0.99
N THR A 244 -13.59 -5.08 -0.91
CA THR A 244 -13.23 -6.47 -0.63
C THR A 244 -13.51 -7.33 -1.87
N LEU A 245 -13.27 -8.64 -1.80
CA LEU A 245 -13.60 -9.54 -2.91
C LEU A 245 -15.08 -9.47 -3.33
N ASN A 246 -15.98 -9.29 -2.36
CA ASN A 246 -17.42 -9.43 -2.59
C ASN A 246 -18.22 -8.15 -2.32
N HIS A 247 -17.61 -7.15 -1.68
CA HIS A 247 -18.34 -5.99 -1.17
C HIS A 247 -17.55 -4.69 -1.39
N CYS A 248 -18.30 -3.60 -1.58
CA CYS A 248 -17.81 -2.24 -1.49
C CYS A 248 -18.62 -1.54 -0.39
N THR A 249 -17.94 -1.00 0.60
CA THR A 249 -18.56 -0.29 1.72
C THR A 249 -17.84 1.02 2.00
N PRO A 250 -18.54 2.08 2.43
CA PRO A 250 -17.85 3.30 2.83
C PRO A 250 -16.91 3.03 4.01
N ILE A 251 -15.80 3.76 4.07
CA ILE A 251 -14.99 3.80 5.29
C ILE A 251 -15.89 4.39 6.39
N PRO A 252 -16.02 3.72 7.56
CA PRO A 252 -17.01 4.13 8.55
C PRO A 252 -16.77 5.55 9.06
N GLU A 253 -17.80 6.42 8.99
CA GLU A 253 -17.72 7.77 9.56
C GLU A 253 -17.48 7.79 11.09
N SER A 254 -17.74 6.65 11.77
CA SER A 254 -17.38 6.48 13.18
C SER A 254 -15.86 6.66 13.42
N TYR A 255 -15.02 6.49 12.38
CA TYR A 255 -13.60 6.78 12.48
C TYR A 255 -13.34 8.26 12.77
N LEU A 256 -14.08 9.17 12.15
CA LEU A 256 -13.97 10.62 12.40
C LEU A 256 -14.39 11.02 13.83
N ARG A 257 -15.28 10.25 14.44
CA ARG A 257 -15.72 10.46 15.83
C ARG A 257 -14.79 9.84 16.86
N ASN A 258 -13.79 9.10 16.43
CA ASN A 258 -12.77 8.55 17.33
C ASN A 258 -11.90 9.71 17.85
N PRO A 259 -11.79 9.92 19.19
CA PRO A 259 -10.97 11.00 19.76
C PRO A 259 -9.49 10.96 19.32
N LEU A 260 -9.03 9.79 18.86
CA LEU A 260 -7.65 9.58 18.40
C LEU A 260 -7.55 9.56 16.86
N HIS A 261 -8.59 10.03 16.14
CA HIS A 261 -8.59 9.99 14.68
C HIS A 261 -7.43 10.78 14.06
N SER A 262 -7.14 11.97 14.60
CA SER A 262 -6.06 12.85 14.12
C SER A 262 -4.66 12.27 14.23
N ILE A 263 -4.45 11.27 15.10
CA ILE A 263 -3.13 10.66 15.31
C ILE A 263 -2.51 10.15 14.01
N ALA A 264 -3.32 9.65 13.08
CA ALA A 264 -2.80 9.17 11.80
C ALA A 264 -2.23 10.33 10.98
N SER A 265 -2.96 11.43 10.84
CA SER A 265 -2.51 12.61 10.09
C SER A 265 -1.36 13.34 10.78
N GLU A 266 -1.38 13.44 12.12
CA GLU A 266 -0.27 13.99 12.92
C GLU A 266 1.03 13.18 12.70
N ALA A 267 0.97 11.85 12.76
CA ALA A 267 2.13 10.99 12.53
C ALA A 267 2.72 11.12 11.11
N VAL A 268 1.86 11.40 10.12
CA VAL A 268 2.33 11.67 8.74
C VAL A 268 3.00 13.04 8.66
N ASN A 269 2.46 14.06 9.32
CA ASN A 269 3.07 15.39 9.35
C ASN A 269 4.44 15.36 10.05
N ASP A 270 4.59 14.59 11.12
CA ASP A 270 5.88 14.38 11.78
C ASP A 270 6.90 13.73 10.83
N ALA A 271 6.48 12.70 10.08
CA ALA A 271 7.34 12.04 9.10
C ALA A 271 7.74 12.99 7.95
N LEU A 272 6.81 13.85 7.50
CA LEU A 272 7.09 14.88 6.50
C LEU A 272 8.11 15.90 7.02
N ALA A 273 8.00 16.36 8.27
CA ALA A 273 8.95 17.30 8.88
C ALA A 273 10.37 16.72 8.95
N ILE A 274 10.51 15.44 9.29
CA ILE A 274 11.80 14.73 9.30
C ILE A 274 12.39 14.65 7.89
N SER A 275 11.57 14.44 6.86
CA SER A 275 12.02 14.28 5.48
C SER A 275 12.46 15.58 4.81
N THR A 276 12.17 16.74 5.41
CA THR A 276 12.50 18.08 4.89
C THR A 276 13.65 18.75 5.65
N SER A 277 14.10 18.18 6.77
CA SER A 277 15.26 18.60 7.56
C SER A 277 16.56 17.94 7.10
#